data_443d50950fc072d541719e6d42d328a2
#
_entry.id   443d50950fc072d541719e6d42d328a2
#
_cell.length_a   1.000
_cell.length_b   1.000
_cell.length_c   1.000
_cell.angle_alpha   90.00
_cell.angle_beta   90.00
_cell.angle_gamma   90.00
#
_symmetry.space_group_name_H-M   'P 1'
#
loop_
_entity.id
_entity.type
_entity.pdbx_description
1 polymer ?
#
loop_
_entity_poly.entity_id
_entity_poly.type
_entity_poly.pdbx_seq_one_letter_code
_entity_poly.pdbx_strand_id
1 'polypeptide(L)'
;NEGWASYSEYLCHQYLPAISGTSAASKMTNVHTNVMSQPGGSSYFTNADTVDASVIFDSRLTYDKGSAIIHTLRYTINNDSVFFPAIRGFQNTYKFNVASVIDFKNYMQTYTGINLTQFFNQWYYGEGYPTFNVKWNQASGNFILKSTQTQSMPSSVPLFITDVDYRISRTAKPDTVIRLNHANLIENYTIPLTGTVTSVFVDPSNWILNKVIGPVQDPTLVSTIGIEEFEQATFFIGPNPTSDVLNIYLYNSDKAVVEITDITGKLVGMQMIKSQAEFDISKYSNGIYNVTIKNTHGDILKTTKIVKN
;
A
#
# COMPACT_ATOMS: atom_id res chain seq x y z
N ASN A 1 1.55 -16.61 -14.79
CA ASN A 1 1.29 -18.04 -14.95
C ASN A 1 1.51 -18.79 -13.63
N GLU A 2 2.74 -18.83 -13.12
CA GLU A 2 3.13 -19.64 -11.96
C GLU A 2 2.47 -19.18 -10.66
N GLY A 3 2.30 -17.88 -10.45
CA GLY A 3 1.57 -17.34 -9.32
C GLY A 3 0.11 -17.82 -9.24
N TRP A 4 -0.55 -18.01 -10.37
CA TRP A 4 -1.89 -18.59 -10.43
C TRP A 4 -1.90 -20.07 -10.05
N ALA A 5 -0.90 -20.84 -10.47
CA ALA A 5 -0.76 -22.24 -10.09
C ALA A 5 -0.58 -22.36 -8.57
N SER A 6 0.35 -21.59 -7.99
CA SER A 6 0.57 -21.54 -6.54
C SER A 6 -0.64 -21.04 -5.75
N TYR A 7 -1.39 -20.08 -6.30
CA TYR A 7 -2.63 -19.63 -5.66
C TYR A 7 -3.76 -20.67 -5.74
N SER A 8 -3.81 -21.43 -6.83
CA SER A 8 -4.76 -22.54 -6.96
C SER A 8 -4.47 -23.63 -5.94
N GLU A 9 -3.20 -23.91 -5.66
CA GLU A 9 -2.80 -24.79 -4.57
C GLU A 9 -3.29 -24.26 -3.21
N TYR A 10 -3.11 -22.95 -2.93
CA TYR A 10 -3.67 -22.33 -1.73
C TYR A 10 -5.19 -22.53 -1.63
N LEU A 11 -5.93 -22.36 -2.73
CA LEU A 11 -7.38 -22.59 -2.73
C LEU A 11 -7.75 -24.05 -2.48
N CYS A 12 -6.94 -25.01 -2.94
CA CYS A 12 -7.12 -26.42 -2.58
C CYS A 12 -6.98 -26.63 -1.06
N HIS A 13 -5.98 -26.00 -0.43
CA HIS A 13 -5.84 -26.06 1.03
C HIS A 13 -7.01 -25.40 1.77
N GLN A 14 -7.60 -24.36 1.20
CA GLN A 14 -8.73 -23.64 1.80
C GLN A 14 -10.05 -24.41 1.68
N TYR A 15 -10.35 -24.97 0.52
CA TYR A 15 -11.66 -25.57 0.22
C TYR A 15 -11.67 -27.09 0.29
N LEU A 16 -10.50 -27.74 0.26
CA LEU A 16 -10.35 -29.20 0.31
C LEU A 16 -9.35 -29.62 1.39
N PRO A 17 -9.50 -29.15 2.64
CA PRO A 17 -8.48 -29.36 3.69
C PRO A 17 -8.29 -30.87 4.02
N ALA A 18 -9.30 -31.69 3.83
CA ALA A 18 -9.19 -33.13 4.08
C ALA A 18 -8.26 -33.86 3.09
N ILE A 19 -8.02 -33.29 1.91
CA ILE A 19 -7.17 -33.87 0.87
C ILE A 19 -5.75 -33.28 0.94
N SER A 20 -5.65 -32.00 1.28
CA SER A 20 -4.40 -31.24 1.15
C SER A 20 -3.36 -31.51 2.23
N GLY A 21 -3.76 -32.03 3.40
CA GLY A 21 -2.88 -32.34 4.52
C GLY A 21 -2.20 -31.16 5.23
N THR A 22 -2.39 -29.92 4.70
CA THR A 22 -1.82 -28.68 5.24
C THR A 22 -2.91 -27.63 5.27
N SER A 23 -2.90 -26.72 6.26
CA SER A 23 -3.86 -25.63 6.32
C SER A 23 -3.54 -24.52 5.31
N ALA A 24 -4.56 -23.85 4.80
CA ALA A 24 -4.39 -22.68 3.95
C ALA A 24 -3.57 -21.58 4.64
N ALA A 25 -3.76 -21.37 5.94
CA ALA A 25 -2.99 -20.41 6.73
C ALA A 25 -1.49 -20.76 6.74
N SER A 26 -1.13 -22.04 6.96
CA SER A 26 0.27 -22.49 6.93
C SER A 26 0.86 -22.33 5.52
N LYS A 27 0.09 -22.65 4.47
CA LYS A 27 0.55 -22.46 3.07
C LYS A 27 0.88 -21.00 2.81
N MET A 28 -0.02 -20.06 3.14
CA MET A 28 0.23 -18.64 2.87
C MET A 28 1.35 -18.08 3.76
N THR A 29 1.49 -18.54 4.99
CA THR A 29 2.62 -18.17 5.86
C THR A 29 3.95 -18.59 5.23
N ASN A 30 4.04 -19.78 4.65
CA ASN A 30 5.25 -20.24 3.97
C ASN A 30 5.55 -19.40 2.72
N VAL A 31 4.53 -19.09 1.92
CA VAL A 31 4.63 -18.20 0.76
C VAL A 31 5.18 -16.84 1.18
N HIS A 32 4.58 -16.18 2.16
CA HIS A 32 5.04 -14.88 2.65
C HIS A 32 6.46 -14.93 3.21
N THR A 33 6.78 -15.98 3.97
CA THR A 33 8.13 -16.18 4.54
C THR A 33 9.18 -16.29 3.44
N ASN A 34 8.91 -17.08 2.40
CA ASN A 34 9.84 -17.21 1.27
C ASN A 34 10.01 -15.89 0.53
N VAL A 35 8.93 -15.18 0.21
CA VAL A 35 9.02 -13.88 -0.47
C VAL A 35 9.83 -12.89 0.35
N MET A 36 9.59 -12.82 1.67
CA MET A 36 10.25 -11.88 2.58
C MET A 36 11.65 -12.33 3.04
N SER A 37 12.17 -13.43 2.50
CA SER A 37 13.57 -13.86 2.73
C SER A 37 14.58 -12.87 2.11
N GLN A 38 14.15 -12.09 1.13
CA GLN A 38 14.91 -11.02 0.50
C GLN A 38 14.11 -9.71 0.51
N PRO A 39 14.74 -8.54 0.60
CA PRO A 39 14.03 -7.27 0.73
C PRO A 39 13.33 -6.79 -0.54
N GLY A 40 13.83 -7.14 -1.72
CA GLY A 40 13.38 -6.62 -3.01
C GLY A 40 12.92 -7.70 -3.98
N GLY A 41 12.75 -7.29 -5.23
CA GLY A 41 12.28 -8.09 -6.35
C GLY A 41 10.81 -7.87 -6.67
N SER A 42 10.53 -7.61 -7.96
CA SER A 42 9.16 -7.48 -8.49
C SER A 42 8.72 -8.79 -9.15
N SER A 43 7.42 -8.93 -9.39
CA SER A 43 6.88 -10.01 -10.26
C SER A 43 6.78 -9.55 -11.72
N TYR A 44 7.21 -8.34 -12.02
CA TYR A 44 7.27 -7.80 -13.38
C TYR A 44 8.60 -8.17 -14.04
N PHE A 45 8.54 -8.60 -15.29
CA PHE A 45 9.69 -8.90 -16.12
C PHE A 45 9.78 -7.94 -17.29
N THR A 46 10.98 -7.52 -17.59
CA THR A 46 11.28 -6.80 -18.84
C THR A 46 11.46 -7.78 -20.00
N ASN A 47 11.45 -7.27 -21.23
CA ASN A 47 11.73 -8.13 -22.40
C ASN A 47 13.13 -8.79 -22.33
N ALA A 48 14.10 -8.17 -21.64
CA ALA A 48 15.42 -8.74 -21.46
C ALA A 48 15.40 -9.96 -20.54
N ASP A 49 14.50 -10.00 -19.57
CA ASP A 49 14.38 -11.09 -18.58
C ASP A 49 13.76 -12.35 -19.22
N THR A 50 13.01 -12.20 -20.32
CA THR A 50 12.25 -13.32 -20.94
C THR A 50 13.12 -14.37 -21.61
N VAL A 51 14.42 -14.15 -21.75
CA VAL A 51 15.38 -15.13 -22.28
C VAL A 51 16.10 -15.92 -21.18
N ASP A 52 15.90 -15.56 -19.91
CA ASP A 52 16.49 -16.25 -18.76
C ASP A 52 15.45 -17.10 -18.03
N ALA A 53 15.55 -18.42 -18.21
CA ALA A 53 14.64 -19.36 -17.56
C ALA A 53 14.72 -19.30 -16.03
N SER A 54 15.87 -18.95 -15.43
CA SER A 54 16.01 -18.84 -13.97
C SER A 54 15.23 -17.66 -13.41
N VAL A 55 15.09 -16.59 -14.17
CA VAL A 55 14.26 -15.44 -13.82
C VAL A 55 12.78 -15.76 -13.99
N ILE A 56 12.39 -16.36 -15.14
CA ILE A 56 10.99 -16.71 -15.43
C ILE A 56 10.44 -17.71 -14.39
N PHE A 57 11.23 -18.69 -13.99
CA PHE A 57 10.85 -19.72 -13.03
C PHE A 57 11.42 -19.48 -11.63
N ASP A 58 11.66 -18.24 -11.25
CA ASP A 58 12.05 -17.90 -9.87
C ASP A 58 10.94 -18.24 -8.89
N SER A 59 11.22 -19.21 -7.99
CA SER A 59 10.23 -19.72 -7.04
C SER A 59 9.71 -18.66 -6.08
N ARG A 60 10.55 -17.68 -5.72
CA ARG A 60 10.21 -16.60 -4.78
C ARG A 60 9.36 -15.50 -5.43
N LEU A 61 9.68 -15.11 -6.67
CA LEU A 61 9.05 -13.94 -7.31
C LEU A 61 7.90 -14.31 -8.23
N THR A 62 8.06 -15.33 -9.10
CA THR A 62 7.00 -15.72 -10.02
C THR A 62 5.94 -16.60 -9.39
N TYR A 63 6.36 -17.55 -8.57
CA TYR A 63 5.43 -18.47 -7.89
C TYR A 63 4.85 -17.83 -6.64
N ASP A 64 5.68 -17.57 -5.63
CA ASP A 64 5.21 -17.19 -4.31
C ASP A 64 4.76 -15.74 -4.25
N LYS A 65 5.56 -14.75 -4.72
CA LYS A 65 5.10 -13.35 -4.76
C LYS A 65 3.90 -13.19 -5.69
N GLY A 66 3.87 -13.88 -6.84
CA GLY A 66 2.71 -13.91 -7.71
C GLY A 66 1.46 -14.41 -7.00
N SER A 67 1.56 -15.50 -6.22
CA SER A 67 0.48 -16.04 -5.39
C SER A 67 0.03 -15.06 -4.30
N ALA A 68 0.97 -14.45 -3.58
CA ALA A 68 0.70 -13.46 -2.54
C ALA A 68 -0.03 -12.22 -3.12
N ILE A 69 0.36 -11.76 -4.31
CA ILE A 69 -0.32 -10.63 -4.99
C ILE A 69 -1.78 -10.99 -5.29
N ILE A 70 -2.07 -12.18 -5.79
CA ILE A 70 -3.44 -12.63 -6.08
C ILE A 70 -4.26 -12.72 -4.79
N HIS A 71 -3.64 -13.21 -3.71
CA HIS A 71 -4.27 -13.28 -2.38
C HIS A 71 -4.62 -11.88 -1.85
N THR A 72 -3.68 -10.95 -1.93
CA THR A 72 -3.89 -9.54 -1.54
C THR A 72 -4.94 -8.85 -2.45
N LEU A 73 -4.99 -9.19 -3.76
CA LEU A 73 -6.03 -8.67 -4.65
C LEU A 73 -7.43 -9.13 -4.24
N ARG A 74 -7.58 -10.41 -3.86
CA ARG A 74 -8.84 -10.92 -3.32
C ARG A 74 -9.25 -10.16 -2.06
N TYR A 75 -8.31 -9.90 -1.17
CA TYR A 75 -8.52 -9.10 0.04
C TYR A 75 -8.94 -7.65 -0.30
N THR A 76 -8.29 -7.03 -1.28
CA THR A 76 -8.60 -5.66 -1.74
C THR A 76 -10.02 -5.58 -2.32
N ILE A 77 -10.45 -6.58 -3.10
CA ILE A 77 -11.82 -6.65 -3.65
C ILE A 77 -12.83 -6.93 -2.53
N ASN A 78 -12.42 -7.63 -1.48
CA ASN A 78 -13.20 -7.91 -0.26
C ASN A 78 -14.59 -8.52 -0.53
N ASN A 79 -14.76 -9.24 -1.62
CA ASN A 79 -16.01 -9.90 -1.99
C ASN A 79 -15.75 -11.11 -2.88
N ASP A 80 -15.82 -12.30 -2.30
CA ASP A 80 -15.62 -13.56 -3.02
C ASP A 80 -16.66 -13.81 -4.12
N SER A 81 -17.90 -13.32 -3.93
CA SER A 81 -18.94 -13.41 -4.93
C SER A 81 -18.71 -12.52 -6.15
N VAL A 82 -17.76 -11.59 -6.06
CA VAL A 82 -17.27 -10.77 -7.16
C VAL A 82 -15.94 -11.30 -7.68
N PHE A 83 -14.98 -11.60 -6.78
CA PHE A 83 -13.64 -12.03 -7.13
C PHE A 83 -13.62 -13.32 -7.97
N PHE A 84 -14.27 -14.39 -7.51
CA PHE A 84 -14.23 -15.68 -8.23
C PHE A 84 -14.95 -15.66 -9.58
N PRO A 85 -16.14 -15.06 -9.74
CA PRO A 85 -16.75 -14.88 -11.05
C PRO A 85 -15.91 -14.01 -12.00
N ALA A 86 -15.26 -12.94 -11.50
CA ALA A 86 -14.37 -12.11 -12.30
C ALA A 86 -13.20 -12.92 -12.89
N ILE A 87 -12.55 -13.75 -12.06
CA ILE A 87 -11.46 -14.63 -12.52
C ILE A 87 -11.94 -15.64 -13.55
N ARG A 88 -13.08 -16.31 -13.30
CA ARG A 88 -13.66 -17.24 -14.28
C ARG A 88 -14.03 -16.55 -15.58
N GLY A 89 -14.57 -15.35 -15.51
CA GLY A 89 -14.90 -14.53 -16.67
C GLY A 89 -13.65 -14.15 -17.47
N PHE A 90 -12.57 -13.73 -16.79
CA PHE A 90 -11.29 -13.47 -17.43
C PHE A 90 -10.76 -14.72 -18.16
N GLN A 91 -10.72 -15.88 -17.50
CA GLN A 91 -10.31 -17.13 -18.12
C GLN A 91 -11.16 -17.49 -19.34
N ASN A 92 -12.48 -17.30 -19.29
CA ASN A 92 -13.37 -17.56 -20.42
C ASN A 92 -13.13 -16.60 -21.60
N THR A 93 -12.81 -15.33 -21.30
CA THR A 93 -12.54 -14.32 -22.33
C THR A 93 -11.24 -14.61 -23.07
N TYR A 94 -10.23 -15.07 -22.37
CA TYR A 94 -8.90 -15.29 -22.94
C TYR A 94 -8.56 -16.77 -23.19
N LYS A 95 -9.51 -17.70 -23.02
CA LYS A 95 -9.25 -19.12 -23.32
C LYS A 95 -8.82 -19.32 -24.76
N PHE A 96 -7.83 -20.20 -24.97
CA PHE A 96 -7.20 -20.48 -26.26
C PHE A 96 -6.50 -19.26 -26.89
N ASN A 97 -6.20 -18.23 -26.11
CA ASN A 97 -5.49 -17.04 -26.53
C ASN A 97 -4.40 -16.70 -25.50
N VAL A 98 -3.69 -15.59 -25.71
CA VAL A 98 -2.71 -15.04 -24.80
C VAL A 98 -3.31 -13.84 -24.05
N ALA A 99 -2.87 -13.63 -22.82
CA ALA A 99 -3.24 -12.48 -22.02
C ALA A 99 -2.03 -11.97 -21.22
N SER A 100 -1.91 -10.66 -21.13
CA SER A 100 -0.93 -9.98 -20.30
C SER A 100 -1.51 -9.65 -18.91
N VAL A 101 -0.66 -9.23 -17.99
CA VAL A 101 -1.10 -8.70 -16.70
C VAL A 101 -1.88 -7.39 -16.86
N ILE A 102 -1.59 -6.61 -17.91
CA ILE A 102 -2.36 -5.40 -18.24
C ILE A 102 -3.79 -5.76 -18.63
N ASP A 103 -3.98 -6.81 -19.44
CA ASP A 103 -5.31 -7.32 -19.81
C ASP A 103 -6.06 -7.79 -18.56
N PHE A 104 -5.38 -8.52 -17.68
CA PHE A 104 -5.96 -8.96 -16.41
C PHE A 104 -6.38 -7.77 -15.53
N LYS A 105 -5.50 -6.81 -15.32
CA LYS A 105 -5.80 -5.59 -14.56
C LYS A 105 -7.03 -4.88 -15.12
N ASN A 106 -7.05 -4.61 -16.42
CA ASN A 106 -8.13 -3.88 -17.08
C ASN A 106 -9.45 -4.63 -17.01
N TYR A 107 -9.43 -5.95 -17.19
CA TYR A 107 -10.60 -6.80 -17.04
C TYR A 107 -11.15 -6.74 -15.61
N MET A 108 -10.28 -6.90 -14.61
CA MET A 108 -10.68 -6.85 -13.19
C MET A 108 -11.24 -5.48 -12.81
N GLN A 109 -10.63 -4.39 -13.26
CA GLN A 109 -11.14 -3.03 -13.03
C GLN A 109 -12.56 -2.84 -13.63
N THR A 110 -12.75 -3.30 -14.88
CA THR A 110 -14.03 -3.19 -15.55
C THR A 110 -15.11 -4.03 -14.84
N TYR A 111 -14.76 -5.25 -14.42
CA TYR A 111 -15.69 -6.16 -13.78
C TYR A 111 -16.07 -5.73 -12.37
N THR A 112 -15.10 -5.27 -11.59
CA THR A 112 -15.30 -4.92 -10.16
C THR A 112 -15.71 -3.47 -9.93
N GLY A 113 -15.47 -2.58 -10.89
CA GLY A 113 -15.60 -1.13 -10.74
C GLY A 113 -14.52 -0.48 -9.87
N ILE A 114 -13.51 -1.24 -9.42
CA ILE A 114 -12.44 -0.75 -8.55
C ILE A 114 -11.24 -0.33 -9.40
N ASN A 115 -10.68 0.86 -9.14
CA ASN A 115 -9.41 1.26 -9.75
C ASN A 115 -8.25 0.49 -9.10
N LEU A 116 -7.66 -0.43 -9.84
CA LEU A 116 -6.56 -1.28 -9.38
C LEU A 116 -5.18 -0.78 -9.83
N THR A 117 -5.10 0.40 -10.42
CA THR A 117 -3.83 0.93 -10.95
C THR A 117 -2.78 1.05 -9.85
N GLN A 118 -3.14 1.63 -8.71
CA GLN A 118 -2.26 1.76 -7.56
C GLN A 118 -1.84 0.39 -7.00
N PHE A 119 -2.80 -0.54 -6.87
CA PHE A 119 -2.52 -1.91 -6.42
C PHE A 119 -1.44 -2.56 -7.26
N PHE A 120 -1.58 -2.56 -8.61
CA PHE A 120 -0.60 -3.18 -9.49
C PHE A 120 0.74 -2.44 -9.48
N ASN A 121 0.74 -1.12 -9.40
CA ASN A 121 1.98 -0.34 -9.29
C ASN A 121 2.79 -0.71 -8.05
N GLN A 122 2.14 -0.94 -6.92
CA GLN A 122 2.79 -1.28 -5.66
C GLN A 122 3.19 -2.75 -5.58
N TRP A 123 2.28 -3.66 -5.91
CA TRP A 123 2.46 -5.08 -5.64
C TRP A 123 3.07 -5.86 -6.79
N TYR A 124 2.73 -5.52 -8.05
CA TYR A 124 3.21 -6.23 -9.23
C TYR A 124 4.47 -5.60 -9.82
N TYR A 125 4.44 -4.30 -10.12
CA TYR A 125 5.59 -3.59 -10.67
C TYR A 125 6.59 -3.20 -9.59
N GLY A 126 6.11 -2.91 -8.38
CA GLY A 126 6.91 -2.51 -7.24
C GLY A 126 7.66 -3.66 -6.58
N GLU A 127 8.74 -3.29 -5.90
CA GLU A 127 9.55 -4.21 -5.12
C GLU A 127 9.30 -4.05 -3.62
N GLY A 128 9.54 -5.15 -2.91
CA GLY A 128 9.48 -5.15 -1.45
C GLY A 128 8.10 -5.39 -0.88
N TYR A 129 7.99 -5.04 0.39
CA TYR A 129 6.82 -5.24 1.23
C TYR A 129 6.82 -4.25 2.41
N PRO A 130 5.65 -3.93 3.00
CA PRO A 130 5.56 -3.10 4.20
C PRO A 130 5.91 -3.88 5.47
N THR A 131 6.41 -3.14 6.46
CA THR A 131 6.52 -3.56 7.86
C THR A 131 5.70 -2.62 8.70
N PHE A 132 4.70 -3.14 9.41
CA PHE A 132 3.84 -2.38 10.32
C PHE A 132 4.39 -2.48 11.75
N ASN A 133 4.82 -1.35 12.31
CA ASN A 133 5.14 -1.22 13.74
C ASN A 133 3.91 -0.66 14.45
N VAL A 134 3.29 -1.50 15.27
CA VAL A 134 1.98 -1.22 15.84
C VAL A 134 2.06 -1.05 17.35
N LYS A 135 1.53 0.08 17.83
CA LYS A 135 1.31 0.38 19.24
C LYS A 135 -0.17 0.60 19.48
N TRP A 136 -0.64 0.24 20.64
CA TRP A 136 -2.04 0.43 21.01
C TRP A 136 -2.21 0.80 22.49
N ASN A 137 -3.34 1.40 22.80
CA ASN A 137 -3.78 1.65 24.16
C ASN A 137 -5.31 1.56 24.24
N GLN A 138 -5.83 1.52 25.44
CA GLN A 138 -7.25 1.68 25.70
C GLN A 138 -7.45 2.73 26.80
N ALA A 139 -8.14 3.82 26.47
CA ALA A 139 -8.40 4.91 27.39
C ALA A 139 -9.78 5.54 27.11
N SER A 140 -10.48 5.96 28.15
CA SER A 140 -11.75 6.69 28.06
C SER A 140 -12.81 6.03 27.16
N GLY A 141 -12.90 4.68 27.19
CA GLY A 141 -13.86 3.92 26.37
C GLY A 141 -13.46 3.75 24.89
N ASN A 142 -12.25 4.18 24.52
CA ASN A 142 -11.74 4.06 23.17
C ASN A 142 -10.56 3.10 23.11
N PHE A 143 -10.48 2.36 22.03
CA PHE A 143 -9.27 1.70 21.54
C PHE A 143 -8.50 2.68 20.68
N ILE A 144 -7.22 2.87 21.00
CA ILE A 144 -6.32 3.80 20.33
C ILE A 144 -5.22 2.97 19.69
N LEU A 145 -5.01 3.14 18.41
CA LEU A 145 -4.00 2.40 17.65
C LEU A 145 -3.14 3.39 16.87
N LYS A 146 -1.83 3.23 16.99
CA LYS A 146 -0.83 3.89 16.13
C LYS A 146 -0.11 2.83 15.33
N SER A 147 -0.16 2.96 14.00
CA SER A 147 0.56 2.09 13.08
C SER A 147 1.57 2.92 12.29
N THR A 148 2.82 2.53 12.33
CA THR A 148 3.89 3.15 11.53
C THR A 148 4.37 2.15 10.51
N GLN A 149 4.35 2.55 9.22
CA GLN A 149 4.81 1.72 8.12
C GLN A 149 6.24 2.09 7.72
N THR A 150 7.09 1.07 7.57
CA THR A 150 8.36 1.15 6.84
C THR A 150 8.34 0.14 5.71
N GLN A 151 9.16 0.35 4.69
CA GLN A 151 9.21 -0.50 3.50
C GLN A 151 10.58 -1.16 3.38
N SER A 152 10.60 -2.40 2.89
CA SER A 152 11.87 -3.11 2.64
C SER A 152 12.65 -2.51 1.47
N MET A 153 11.95 -1.89 0.50
CA MET A 153 12.52 -1.22 -0.69
C MET A 153 11.86 0.16 -0.92
N PRO A 154 12.16 1.15 -0.08
CA PRO A 154 11.49 2.47 -0.15
C PRO A 154 11.81 3.27 -1.43
N SER A 155 12.91 2.95 -2.12
CA SER A 155 13.23 3.55 -3.42
C SER A 155 12.33 3.05 -4.55
N SER A 156 11.71 1.87 -4.42
CA SER A 156 10.77 1.32 -5.38
C SER A 156 9.33 1.65 -4.99
N VAL A 157 8.94 1.36 -3.74
CA VAL A 157 7.62 1.65 -3.21
C VAL A 157 7.77 2.42 -1.89
N PRO A 158 7.61 3.75 -1.92
CA PRO A 158 7.80 4.58 -0.71
C PRO A 158 6.68 4.42 0.32
N LEU A 159 5.51 3.92 -0.09
CA LEU A 159 4.38 3.67 0.79
C LEU A 159 3.48 2.61 0.14
N PHE A 160 3.11 1.58 0.89
CA PHE A 160 2.06 0.64 0.49
C PHE A 160 0.72 1.12 1.04
N ILE A 161 -0.13 1.68 0.18
CA ILE A 161 -1.50 2.03 0.56
C ILE A 161 -2.34 0.76 0.48
N THR A 162 -2.87 0.34 1.62
CA THR A 162 -3.63 -0.90 1.73
C THR A 162 -4.51 -0.89 2.97
N ASP A 163 -5.60 -1.63 2.93
CA ASP A 163 -6.33 -1.96 4.15
C ASP A 163 -5.54 -2.96 4.99
N VAL A 164 -5.71 -2.90 6.30
CA VAL A 164 -5.11 -3.82 7.26
C VAL A 164 -6.18 -4.25 8.26
N ASP A 165 -6.34 -5.55 8.46
CA ASP A 165 -7.23 -6.09 9.48
C ASP A 165 -6.52 -6.16 10.83
N TYR A 166 -7.19 -5.67 11.87
CA TYR A 166 -6.75 -5.77 13.27
C TYR A 166 -7.76 -6.59 14.05
N ARG A 167 -7.35 -7.77 14.53
CA ARG A 167 -8.16 -8.56 15.47
C ARG A 167 -7.84 -8.12 16.88
N ILE A 168 -8.88 -7.73 17.62
CA ILE A 168 -8.79 -7.26 18.99
C ILE A 168 -9.49 -8.26 19.89
N SER A 169 -8.72 -8.91 20.75
CA SER A 169 -9.26 -9.81 21.78
C SER A 169 -9.58 -9.02 23.05
N ARG A 170 -10.70 -9.37 23.71
CA ARG A 170 -11.21 -8.64 24.85
C ARG A 170 -11.71 -9.56 25.95
N THR A 171 -11.58 -9.14 27.23
CA THR A 171 -12.17 -9.88 28.35
C THR A 171 -13.69 -9.86 28.25
N ALA A 172 -14.31 -11.03 28.43
CA ALA A 172 -15.77 -11.22 28.46
C ALA A 172 -16.54 -10.68 27.24
N LYS A 173 -15.87 -10.55 26.10
CA LYS A 173 -16.45 -10.16 24.79
C LYS A 173 -15.85 -11.01 23.69
N PRO A 174 -16.57 -11.27 22.60
CA PRO A 174 -15.99 -11.89 21.41
C PRO A 174 -14.88 -11.02 20.82
N ASP A 175 -13.94 -11.66 20.14
CA ASP A 175 -12.96 -10.97 19.31
C ASP A 175 -13.67 -10.09 18.27
N THR A 176 -13.08 -8.94 18.00
CA THR A 176 -13.54 -8.02 16.95
C THR A 176 -12.43 -7.86 15.93
N VAL A 177 -12.77 -7.98 14.66
CA VAL A 177 -11.86 -7.63 13.57
C VAL A 177 -12.28 -6.26 13.01
N ILE A 178 -11.34 -5.34 12.95
CA ILE A 178 -11.54 -4.00 12.40
C ILE A 178 -10.61 -3.85 11.22
N ARG A 179 -11.16 -3.45 10.06
CA ARG A 179 -10.40 -3.14 8.85
C ARG A 179 -10.15 -1.64 8.81
N LEU A 180 -8.88 -1.25 8.72
CA LEU A 180 -8.46 0.14 8.70
C LEU A 180 -7.58 0.37 7.47
N ASN A 181 -7.82 1.48 6.76
CA ASN A 181 -7.01 1.85 5.60
C ASN A 181 -5.69 2.47 6.06
N HIS A 182 -4.58 1.93 5.63
CA HIS A 182 -3.24 2.47 5.88
C HIS A 182 -2.78 3.23 4.63
N ALA A 183 -2.99 4.53 4.63
CA ALA A 183 -2.73 5.41 3.49
C ALA A 183 -1.56 6.39 3.72
N ASN A 184 -0.99 6.40 4.93
CA ASN A 184 0.16 7.22 5.32
C ASN A 184 1.25 6.37 5.96
N LEU A 185 2.47 6.92 6.09
CA LEU A 185 3.55 6.26 6.84
C LEU A 185 3.23 6.08 8.33
N ILE A 186 2.41 6.96 8.88
CA ILE A 186 1.93 6.90 10.26
C ILE A 186 0.42 7.08 10.24
N GLU A 187 -0.30 6.13 10.82
CA GLU A 187 -1.74 6.20 11.00
C GLU A 187 -2.08 6.15 12.49
N ASN A 188 -3.04 6.98 12.88
CA ASN A 188 -3.56 7.02 14.23
C ASN A 188 -5.08 6.81 14.17
N TYR A 189 -5.58 5.84 14.92
CA TYR A 189 -7.00 5.52 14.95
C TYR A 189 -7.51 5.58 16.38
N THR A 190 -8.69 6.15 16.57
CA THR A 190 -9.42 6.16 17.84
C THR A 190 -10.81 5.58 17.60
N ILE A 191 -11.11 4.46 18.21
CA ILE A 191 -12.30 3.67 17.91
C ILE A 191 -13.03 3.38 19.22
N PRO A 192 -14.31 3.76 19.36
CA PRO A 192 -15.10 3.38 20.52
C PRO A 192 -15.15 1.86 20.67
N LEU A 193 -14.72 1.35 21.83
CA LEU A 193 -14.65 -0.09 22.07
C LEU A 193 -15.00 -0.44 23.51
N THR A 194 -15.98 -1.32 23.68
CA THR A 194 -16.39 -1.83 24.99
C THR A 194 -15.63 -3.12 25.35
N GLY A 195 -15.46 -3.36 26.64
CA GLY A 195 -14.66 -4.49 27.16
C GLY A 195 -13.18 -4.13 27.27
N THR A 196 -12.43 -4.89 28.05
CA THR A 196 -10.98 -4.65 28.25
C THR A 196 -10.18 -5.38 27.18
N VAL A 197 -9.37 -4.66 26.42
CA VAL A 197 -8.47 -5.23 25.41
C VAL A 197 -7.37 -6.04 26.09
N THR A 198 -7.17 -7.26 25.63
CA THR A 198 -6.14 -8.18 26.12
C THR A 198 -5.02 -8.42 25.13
N SER A 199 -5.33 -8.40 23.84
CA SER A 199 -4.33 -8.55 22.78
C SER A 199 -4.83 -7.96 21.46
N VAL A 200 -3.89 -7.61 20.59
CA VAL A 200 -4.13 -7.10 19.24
C VAL A 200 -3.28 -7.94 18.27
N PHE A 201 -3.85 -8.29 17.13
CA PHE A 201 -3.17 -9.01 16.07
C PHE A 201 -3.34 -8.24 14.76
N VAL A 202 -2.24 -8.05 14.04
CA VAL A 202 -2.22 -7.39 12.74
C VAL A 202 -2.31 -8.44 11.66
N ASP A 203 -3.18 -8.23 10.69
CA ASP A 203 -3.43 -9.15 9.56
C ASP A 203 -3.52 -10.63 10.00
N PRO A 204 -4.44 -10.96 10.91
CA PRO A 204 -4.50 -12.28 11.56
C PRO A 204 -4.77 -13.43 10.59
N SER A 205 -5.24 -13.13 9.40
CA SER A 205 -5.51 -14.10 8.33
C SER A 205 -4.46 -14.12 7.23
N ASN A 206 -3.38 -13.34 7.40
CA ASN A 206 -2.24 -13.29 6.49
C ASN A 206 -2.62 -12.93 5.04
N TRP A 207 -3.51 -11.92 4.90
CA TRP A 207 -4.00 -11.45 3.61
C TRP A 207 -2.96 -10.64 2.82
N ILE A 208 -2.06 -9.98 3.54
CA ILE A 208 -1.12 -9.01 2.97
C ILE A 208 0.29 -9.56 3.14
N LEU A 209 1.10 -9.42 2.10
CA LEU A 209 2.54 -9.66 2.21
C LEU A 209 3.17 -8.58 3.09
N ASN A 210 3.33 -8.83 4.40
CA ASN A 210 3.81 -7.85 5.36
C ASN A 210 4.64 -8.45 6.49
N LYS A 211 5.46 -7.61 7.14
CA LYS A 211 6.05 -7.89 8.44
C LYS A 211 5.36 -7.07 9.52
N VAL A 212 5.35 -7.58 10.74
CA VAL A 212 4.76 -6.91 11.90
C VAL A 212 5.80 -6.79 13.01
N ILE A 213 5.90 -5.59 13.59
CA ILE A 213 6.63 -5.30 14.83
C ILE A 213 5.61 -4.93 15.90
N GLY A 214 5.64 -5.58 17.03
CA GLY A 214 4.59 -5.50 18.03
C GLY A 214 3.47 -6.50 17.73
N PRO A 215 2.18 -6.18 17.96
CA PRO A 215 1.63 -4.98 18.63
C PRO A 215 2.02 -4.88 20.10
N VAL A 216 2.37 -3.67 20.56
CA VAL A 216 2.77 -3.40 21.94
C VAL A 216 1.79 -2.41 22.56
N GLN A 217 1.34 -2.71 23.80
CA GLN A 217 0.57 -1.72 24.56
C GLN A 217 1.48 -0.55 24.97
N ASP A 218 1.06 0.67 24.64
CA ASP A 218 1.76 1.90 24.95
C ASP A 218 0.81 2.84 25.73
N PRO A 219 0.90 2.88 27.08
CA PRO A 219 0.01 3.70 27.89
C PRO A 219 0.10 5.21 27.61
N THR A 220 1.13 5.67 26.92
CA THR A 220 1.28 7.08 26.53
C THR A 220 0.42 7.49 25.35
N LEU A 221 -0.12 6.53 24.59
CA LEU A 221 -1.09 6.83 23.55
C LEU A 221 -2.41 7.26 24.20
N VAL A 222 -2.77 8.50 23.97
CA VAL A 222 -4.02 9.10 24.45
C VAL A 222 -4.93 9.39 23.25
N SER A 223 -6.24 9.35 23.49
CA SER A 223 -7.19 9.82 22.50
C SER A 223 -7.03 11.34 22.36
N THR A 224 -6.56 11.79 21.23
CA THR A 224 -6.53 13.22 20.89
C THR A 224 -7.94 13.67 20.49
N ILE A 225 -8.87 13.67 21.44
CA ILE A 225 -10.14 14.36 21.25
C ILE A 225 -9.86 15.84 21.55
N GLY A 226 -9.67 16.64 20.52
CA GLY A 226 -9.73 18.09 20.60
C GLY A 226 -8.52 18.93 20.31
N ILE A 227 -7.47 18.39 19.70
CA ILE A 227 -6.55 19.18 18.90
C ILE A 227 -6.51 18.46 17.53
N GLU A 228 -6.97 19.12 16.48
CA GLU A 228 -6.60 18.72 15.12
C GLU A 228 -5.06 18.85 15.08
N GLU A 229 -4.33 17.76 15.38
CA GLU A 229 -3.05 17.59 14.76
C GLU A 229 -3.40 17.54 13.28
N PHE A 230 -3.08 18.61 12.57
CA PHE A 230 -3.10 18.62 11.12
C PHE A 230 -2.42 17.33 10.69
N GLU A 231 -3.21 16.38 10.13
CA GLU A 231 -2.67 15.22 9.46
C GLU A 231 -1.57 15.77 8.55
N GLN A 232 -0.34 15.37 8.82
CA GLN A 232 0.79 15.89 8.08
C GLN A 232 0.62 15.32 6.68
N ALA A 233 -0.03 16.10 5.81
CA ALA A 233 -0.27 15.74 4.43
C ALA A 233 1.05 15.26 3.85
N THR A 234 1.09 14.03 3.38
CA THR A 234 2.30 13.44 2.82
C THR A 234 2.44 13.94 1.40
N PHE A 235 3.56 14.58 1.10
CA PHE A 235 3.83 15.15 -0.19
C PHE A 235 5.04 14.45 -0.81
N PHE A 236 4.96 14.13 -2.09
CA PHE A 236 6.13 13.86 -2.91
C PHE A 236 6.38 15.08 -3.80
N ILE A 237 7.63 15.53 -3.84
CA ILE A 237 8.10 16.63 -4.69
C ILE A 237 9.40 16.16 -5.34
N GLY A 238 9.38 15.96 -6.65
CA GLY A 238 10.55 15.46 -7.37
C GLY A 238 10.35 15.36 -8.88
N PRO A 239 11.43 15.03 -9.60
CA PRO A 239 12.78 14.72 -9.12
C PRO A 239 13.48 15.94 -8.50
N ASN A 240 14.51 15.70 -7.70
CA ASN A 240 15.40 16.73 -7.17
C ASN A 240 16.85 16.17 -7.13
N PRO A 241 17.79 16.64 -7.95
CA PRO A 241 17.65 17.76 -8.92
C PRO A 241 16.68 17.49 -10.06
N THR A 242 16.17 18.56 -10.67
CA THR A 242 15.24 18.52 -11.81
C THR A 242 15.74 19.42 -12.95
N SER A 243 15.43 19.06 -14.21
CA SER A 243 15.77 19.86 -15.40
C SER A 243 14.57 20.61 -15.96
N ASP A 244 13.48 19.89 -16.24
CA ASP A 244 12.36 20.46 -17.03
C ASP A 244 11.02 20.37 -16.31
N VAL A 245 10.77 19.27 -15.59
CA VAL A 245 9.49 18.99 -14.96
C VAL A 245 9.66 18.67 -13.48
N LEU A 246 8.85 19.30 -12.65
CA LEU A 246 8.72 19.00 -11.23
C LEU A 246 7.35 18.39 -10.97
N ASN A 247 7.33 17.16 -10.51
CA ASN A 247 6.12 16.46 -10.14
C ASN A 247 5.82 16.66 -8.65
N ILE A 248 4.57 16.96 -8.33
CA ILE A 248 4.08 17.11 -6.97
C ILE A 248 2.86 16.23 -6.80
N TYR A 249 2.91 15.33 -5.81
CA TYR A 249 1.80 14.47 -5.44
C TYR A 249 1.34 14.81 -4.03
N LEU A 250 0.04 14.96 -3.87
CA LEU A 250 -0.61 15.08 -2.57
C LEU A 250 -1.21 13.73 -2.20
N TYR A 251 -0.80 13.21 -1.08
CA TYR A 251 -1.44 12.06 -0.46
C TYR A 251 -2.27 12.60 0.72
N ASN A 252 -3.57 12.36 0.75
CA ASN A 252 -4.50 12.79 1.81
C ASN A 252 -4.87 14.28 1.88
N SER A 253 -4.85 14.98 0.76
CA SER A 253 -5.44 16.32 0.68
C SER A 253 -6.28 16.47 -0.58
N ASP A 254 -7.51 16.94 -0.44
CA ASP A 254 -8.41 17.16 -1.58
C ASP A 254 -7.95 18.31 -2.47
N LYS A 255 -7.29 19.31 -1.91
CA LYS A 255 -6.79 20.48 -2.63
C LYS A 255 -5.66 21.16 -1.85
N ALA A 256 -4.64 21.65 -2.57
CA ALA A 256 -3.61 22.49 -2.01
C ALA A 256 -3.17 23.56 -3.02
N VAL A 257 -2.58 24.62 -2.52
CA VAL A 257 -1.91 25.64 -3.34
C VAL A 257 -0.40 25.38 -3.25
N VAL A 258 0.23 25.22 -4.41
CA VAL A 258 1.68 25.09 -4.53
C VAL A 258 2.24 26.41 -5.01
N GLU A 259 3.22 26.93 -4.28
CA GLU A 259 3.99 28.13 -4.64
C GLU A 259 5.44 27.74 -4.84
N ILE A 260 6.06 28.23 -5.92
CA ILE A 260 7.48 28.09 -6.19
C ILE A 260 8.11 29.49 -6.14
N THR A 261 9.10 29.67 -5.28
CA THR A 261 9.83 30.94 -5.16
C THR A 261 11.31 30.72 -5.42
N ASP A 262 11.97 31.72 -5.99
CA ASP A 262 13.43 31.75 -6.09
C ASP A 262 14.09 32.00 -4.72
N ILE A 263 15.42 32.05 -4.68
CA ILE A 263 16.20 32.27 -3.45
C ILE A 263 15.98 33.66 -2.83
N THR A 264 15.44 34.61 -3.60
CA THR A 264 15.11 35.98 -3.12
C THR A 264 13.72 36.07 -2.52
N GLY A 265 12.93 34.97 -2.61
CA GLY A 265 11.54 34.93 -2.20
C GLY A 265 10.55 35.41 -3.27
N LYS A 266 11.02 35.72 -4.48
CA LYS A 266 10.14 36.09 -5.59
C LYS A 266 9.35 34.89 -6.07
N LEU A 267 8.03 35.03 -6.15
CA LEU A 267 7.13 34.00 -6.70
C LEU A 267 7.38 33.82 -8.20
N VAL A 268 7.70 32.61 -8.63
CA VAL A 268 7.95 32.24 -10.03
C VAL A 268 6.94 31.25 -10.58
N GLY A 269 6.21 30.54 -9.72
CA GLY A 269 5.13 29.64 -10.10
C GLY A 269 4.10 29.47 -8.98
N MET A 270 2.82 29.34 -9.35
CA MET A 270 1.74 29.04 -8.42
C MET A 270 0.65 28.26 -9.12
N GLN A 271 0.14 27.22 -8.47
CA GLN A 271 -0.97 26.43 -8.99
C GLN A 271 -1.77 25.81 -7.84
N MET A 272 -3.10 25.82 -7.97
CA MET A 272 -3.96 24.99 -7.12
C MET A 272 -4.02 23.59 -7.69
N ILE A 273 -3.74 22.60 -6.87
CA ILE A 273 -3.68 21.19 -7.27
C ILE A 273 -4.69 20.34 -6.50
N LYS A 274 -5.14 19.28 -7.15
CA LYS A 274 -5.88 18.18 -6.55
C LYS A 274 -5.00 16.96 -6.73
N SER A 275 -4.74 16.18 -5.74
CA SER A 275 -3.96 14.96 -5.78
C SER A 275 -2.56 15.03 -6.45
N GLN A 276 -2.41 15.62 -7.64
CA GLN A 276 -1.12 15.75 -8.34
C GLN A 276 -1.07 16.94 -9.29
N ALA A 277 0.14 17.42 -9.57
CA ALA A 277 0.43 18.38 -10.64
C ALA A 277 1.85 18.21 -11.18
N GLU A 278 2.02 18.58 -12.45
CA GLU A 278 3.30 18.76 -13.11
C GLU A 278 3.55 20.25 -13.30
N PHE A 279 4.71 20.72 -12.85
CA PHE A 279 5.18 22.09 -13.10
C PHE A 279 6.25 22.05 -14.18
N ASP A 280 5.99 22.73 -15.30
CA ASP A 280 7.02 23.00 -16.30
C ASP A 280 7.94 24.11 -15.77
N ILE A 281 9.15 23.72 -15.41
CA ILE A 281 10.20 24.61 -14.93
C ILE A 281 11.35 24.75 -15.93
N SER A 282 11.18 24.29 -17.17
CA SER A 282 12.18 24.32 -18.24
C SER A 282 12.71 25.75 -18.48
N LYS A 283 11.84 26.76 -18.31
CA LYS A 283 12.17 28.18 -18.48
C LYS A 283 12.79 28.85 -17.25
N TYR A 284 12.90 28.13 -16.13
CA TYR A 284 13.52 28.69 -14.93
C TYR A 284 15.04 28.62 -15.05
N SER A 285 15.74 29.63 -14.53
CA SER A 285 17.19 29.62 -14.48
C SER A 285 17.71 28.49 -13.58
N ASN A 286 18.89 27.97 -13.89
CA ASN A 286 19.54 27.00 -13.00
C ASN A 286 19.78 27.63 -11.63
N GLY A 287 19.45 26.87 -10.57
CA GLY A 287 19.56 27.37 -9.21
C GLY A 287 18.67 26.65 -8.20
N ILE A 288 18.57 27.23 -7.01
CA ILE A 288 17.75 26.70 -5.92
C ILE A 288 16.42 27.43 -5.86
N TYR A 289 15.34 26.68 -5.71
CA TYR A 289 13.99 27.18 -5.54
C TYR A 289 13.38 26.58 -4.27
N ASN A 290 12.47 27.34 -3.62
CA ASN A 290 11.66 26.83 -2.54
C ASN A 290 10.27 26.48 -3.09
N VAL A 291 9.81 25.28 -2.79
CA VAL A 291 8.44 24.83 -3.08
C VAL A 291 7.68 24.81 -1.78
N THR A 292 6.64 25.62 -1.69
CA THR A 292 5.76 25.72 -0.52
C THR A 292 4.38 25.22 -0.88
N ILE A 293 3.86 24.27 -0.12
CA ILE A 293 2.50 23.73 -0.25
C ILE A 293 1.66 24.29 0.89
N LYS A 294 0.51 24.87 0.57
CA LYS A 294 -0.45 25.44 1.50
C LYS A 294 -1.80 24.76 1.37
N ASN A 295 -2.55 24.68 2.46
CA ASN A 295 -3.96 24.31 2.39
C ASN A 295 -4.80 25.45 1.76
N THR A 296 -6.09 25.23 1.56
CA THR A 296 -7.01 26.23 0.99
C THR A 296 -7.26 27.42 1.92
N HIS A 297 -6.86 27.36 3.19
CA HIS A 297 -6.94 28.43 4.17
C HIS A 297 -5.66 29.28 4.22
N GLY A 298 -4.60 28.86 3.52
CA GLY A 298 -3.32 29.57 3.44
C GLY A 298 -2.25 29.08 4.45
N ASP A 299 -2.56 28.07 5.27
CA ASP A 299 -1.58 27.50 6.20
C ASP A 299 -0.55 26.67 5.47
N ILE A 300 0.72 26.83 5.85
CA ILE A 300 1.84 26.10 5.24
C ILE A 300 1.82 24.65 5.71
N LEU A 301 1.66 23.73 4.77
CA LEU A 301 1.70 22.30 5.01
C LEU A 301 3.11 21.73 4.84
N LYS A 302 3.87 22.24 3.87
CA LYS A 302 5.24 21.80 3.55
C LYS A 302 6.02 22.89 2.87
N THR A 303 7.31 22.99 3.20
CA THR A 303 8.29 23.74 2.39
C THR A 303 9.50 22.84 2.14
N THR A 304 9.98 22.78 0.92
CA THR A 304 11.19 22.04 0.54
C THR A 304 11.99 22.81 -0.49
N LYS A 305 13.29 22.53 -0.57
CA LYS A 305 14.19 23.09 -1.58
C LYS A 305 14.36 22.11 -2.72
N ILE A 306 14.34 22.62 -3.94
CA ILE A 306 14.67 21.89 -5.16
C ILE A 306 15.86 22.56 -5.85
N VAL A 307 16.61 21.76 -6.59
CA VAL A 307 17.74 22.22 -7.43
C VAL A 307 17.32 22.05 -8.89
N LYS A 308 17.31 23.16 -9.63
CA LYS A 308 17.14 23.20 -11.10
C LYS A 308 18.51 23.16 -11.75
N ASN A 309 18.76 22.19 -12.59
CA ASN A 309 19.97 22.01 -13.40
C ASN A 309 19.77 22.50 -14.83
#